data_7f2f5b5fa6758c7ce90931644251d909
#
_entry.id   7f2f5b5fa6758c7ce90931644251d909
#
_cell.length_a   1.000
_cell.length_b   1.000
_cell.length_c   1.000
_cell.angle_alpha   90.00
_cell.angle_beta   90.00
_cell.angle_gamma   90.00
#
_symmetry.space_group_name_H-M   'P 1'
#
loop_
_entity.id
_entity.type
_entity.pdbx_description
1 polymer ?
#
loop_
_entity_poly.entity_id
_entity_poly.type
_entity_poly.pdbx_seq_one_letter_code
_entity_poly.pdbx_strand_id
1 'polypeptide(L)'
;MKRLILFFITMLSGLFPMQVSAQSLSNNYVQIHTYLEAGNASKRMDQIQYFDDLGREEQLVLKRFAPNGQDVVSGVQYDGYGRKWRELIPVQSIYSTGSYISNLSEQAARFTGDASPYTEIGYEDSPLERVL
;
A
#
# COMPACT_ATOMS: atom_id res chain seq x y z
N MET A 1 -20.09 53.68 3.84
CA MET A 1 -20.47 52.41 4.45
C MET A 1 -20.45 51.22 3.47
N LYS A 2 -20.35 51.37 2.18
CA LYS A 2 -20.31 50.26 1.22
C LYS A 2 -18.91 49.61 1.02
N ARG A 3 -17.86 50.20 1.56
CA ARG A 3 -16.49 49.69 1.40
C ARG A 3 -15.99 48.76 2.50
N LEU A 4 -16.72 48.65 3.61
CA LEU A 4 -16.33 47.80 4.75
C LEU A 4 -16.80 46.35 4.61
N ILE A 5 -17.83 46.13 3.79
CA ILE A 5 -18.41 44.78 3.61
C ILE A 5 -17.58 43.92 2.65
N LEU A 6 -16.82 44.58 1.74
CA LEU A 6 -16.00 43.85 0.77
C LEU A 6 -14.73 43.21 1.37
N PHE A 7 -14.25 43.73 2.50
CA PHE A 7 -13.06 43.20 3.20
C PHE A 7 -13.33 41.94 4.03
N PHE A 8 -14.59 41.70 4.39
CA PHE A 8 -14.94 40.51 5.20
C PHE A 8 -15.15 39.27 4.34
N ILE A 9 -15.39 39.40 3.06
CA ILE A 9 -15.63 38.27 2.16
C ILE A 9 -14.31 37.63 1.67
N THR A 10 -13.21 38.35 1.68
CA THR A 10 -11.91 37.86 1.22
C THR A 10 -11.14 37.11 2.29
N MET A 11 -11.55 37.14 3.57
CA MET A 11 -10.90 36.39 4.66
C MET A 11 -11.45 34.98 4.88
N LEU A 12 -12.51 34.59 4.20
CA LEU A 12 -13.16 33.29 4.37
C LEU A 12 -12.73 32.23 3.34
N SER A 13 -11.82 32.56 2.42
CA SER A 13 -11.33 31.63 1.40
C SER A 13 -10.04 30.91 1.79
N GLY A 14 -9.62 31.00 3.04
CA GLY A 14 -8.45 30.30 3.60
C GLY A 14 -8.77 28.91 4.17
N LEU A 15 -9.82 28.24 3.74
CA LEU A 15 -10.00 26.81 3.95
C LEU A 15 -9.02 26.09 3.02
N PHE A 16 -7.77 25.94 3.49
CA PHE A 16 -6.88 24.96 2.91
C PHE A 16 -7.60 23.62 2.94
N PRO A 17 -7.76 22.93 1.80
CA PRO A 17 -8.20 21.56 1.85
C PRO A 17 -7.12 20.79 2.63
N MET A 18 -7.44 20.35 3.84
CA MET A 18 -6.67 19.31 4.48
C MET A 18 -6.70 18.16 3.49
N GLN A 19 -5.58 17.93 2.82
CA GLN A 19 -5.38 16.70 2.06
C GLN A 19 -5.33 15.57 3.08
N VAL A 20 -6.49 15.01 3.36
CA VAL A 20 -6.58 13.71 4.02
C VAL A 20 -5.97 12.74 3.03
N SER A 21 -4.76 12.30 3.31
CA SER A 21 -4.11 11.19 2.62
C SER A 21 -4.96 9.94 2.93
N ALA A 22 -5.98 9.72 2.12
CA ALA A 22 -6.89 8.60 2.29
C ALA A 22 -6.18 7.33 1.85
N GLN A 23 -5.70 6.56 2.82
CA GLN A 23 -5.57 5.13 2.68
C GLN A 23 -6.95 4.58 2.28
N SER A 24 -6.97 3.50 1.49
CA SER A 24 -8.23 2.91 1.02
C SER A 24 -9.10 2.52 2.21
N LEU A 25 -10.12 3.33 2.50
CA LEU A 25 -11.03 3.16 3.64
C LEU A 25 -11.90 1.88 3.54
N SER A 26 -11.87 1.22 2.38
CA SER A 26 -12.62 -0.02 2.11
C SER A 26 -11.87 -1.31 2.41
N ASN A 27 -10.58 -1.23 2.72
CA ASN A 27 -9.75 -2.40 2.98
C ASN A 27 -9.31 -2.45 4.44
N ASN A 28 -9.24 -3.66 5.00
CA ASN A 28 -8.68 -3.87 6.32
C ASN A 28 -7.15 -3.70 6.25
N TYR A 29 -6.58 -2.90 7.13
CA TYR A 29 -5.13 -2.69 7.15
C TYR A 29 -4.59 -2.44 8.56
N VAL A 30 -3.29 -2.70 8.73
CA VAL A 30 -2.49 -2.29 9.88
C VAL A 30 -1.37 -1.38 9.39
N GLN A 31 -1.19 -0.25 10.05
CA GLN A 31 -0.08 0.66 9.78
C GLN A 31 0.97 0.53 10.89
N ILE A 32 2.22 0.33 10.50
CA ILE A 32 3.36 0.15 11.40
C ILE A 32 4.35 1.29 11.14
N HIS A 33 4.72 1.98 12.21
CA HIS A 33 5.76 3.00 12.20
C HIS A 33 7.00 2.46 12.91
N THR A 34 8.10 2.33 12.20
CA THR A 34 9.38 1.95 12.77
C THR A 34 10.28 3.18 12.85
N TYR A 35 10.58 3.65 14.04
CA TYR A 35 11.47 4.78 14.27
C TYR A 35 12.93 4.31 14.20
N LEU A 36 13.72 4.95 13.34
CA LEU A 36 15.09 4.59 13.07
C LEU A 36 16.09 5.30 14.00
N GLU A 37 15.62 6.36 14.68
CA GLU A 37 16.45 7.15 15.60
C GLU A 37 15.61 7.62 16.78
N ALA A 38 16.13 7.42 17.99
CA ALA A 38 15.45 7.86 19.22
C ALA A 38 15.34 9.40 19.25
N GLY A 39 14.12 9.90 19.54
CA GLY A 39 13.86 11.33 19.62
C GLY A 39 13.66 12.04 18.27
N ASN A 40 13.78 11.36 17.14
CA ASN A 40 13.59 11.91 15.82
C ASN A 40 12.42 11.27 15.09
N ALA A 41 11.23 11.83 15.24
CA ALA A 41 9.99 11.30 14.64
C ALA A 41 9.97 11.36 13.10
N SER A 42 10.83 12.15 12.47
CA SER A 42 10.92 12.23 11.01
C SER A 42 11.77 11.11 10.39
N LYS A 43 12.67 10.51 11.16
CA LYS A 43 13.42 9.32 10.72
C LYS A 43 12.67 8.05 11.07
N ARG A 44 11.70 7.70 10.23
CA ARG A 44 10.90 6.49 10.40
C ARG A 44 10.62 5.83 9.06
N MET A 45 10.40 4.54 9.12
CA MET A 45 9.87 3.73 8.03
C MET A 45 8.38 3.48 8.31
N ASP A 46 7.54 3.79 7.34
CA ASP A 46 6.10 3.57 7.41
C ASP A 46 5.75 2.36 6.54
N GLN A 47 5.14 1.36 7.16
CA GLN A 47 4.69 0.13 6.51
C GLN A 47 3.18 0.00 6.68
N ILE A 48 2.48 -0.41 5.62
CA ILE A 48 1.05 -0.67 5.64
C ILE A 48 0.84 -2.09 5.15
N GLN A 49 0.18 -2.89 5.98
CA GLN A 49 -0.16 -4.26 5.67
C GLN A 49 -1.66 -4.36 5.46
N TYR A 50 -2.08 -4.74 4.26
CA TYR A 50 -3.47 -4.95 3.89
C TYR A 50 -3.84 -6.42 4.03
N PHE A 51 -5.08 -6.64 4.45
CA PHE A 51 -5.65 -7.96 4.71
C PHE A 51 -6.93 -8.14 3.90
N ASP A 52 -7.17 -9.38 3.49
CA ASP A 52 -8.43 -9.76 2.89
C ASP A 52 -9.54 -9.91 3.94
N ASP A 53 -10.76 -10.24 3.49
CA ASP A 53 -11.94 -10.38 4.37
C ASP A 53 -11.82 -11.55 5.35
N LEU A 54 -10.87 -12.47 5.15
CA LEU A 54 -10.56 -13.58 6.04
C LEU A 54 -9.41 -13.26 7.00
N GLY A 55 -8.86 -12.03 6.94
CA GLY A 55 -7.75 -11.59 7.78
C GLY A 55 -6.39 -12.14 7.34
N ARG A 56 -6.26 -12.61 6.10
CA ARG A 56 -4.98 -13.06 5.54
C ARG A 56 -4.27 -11.89 4.87
N GLU A 57 -2.95 -11.87 4.94
CA GLU A 57 -2.12 -10.85 4.29
C GLU A 57 -2.34 -10.85 2.77
N GLU A 58 -2.67 -9.70 2.20
CA GLU A 58 -2.90 -9.55 0.77
C GLU A 58 -1.83 -8.66 0.10
N GLN A 59 -1.52 -7.53 0.73
CA GLN A 59 -0.47 -6.62 0.25
C GLN A 59 0.34 -6.04 1.39
N LEU A 60 1.63 -5.86 1.12
CA LEU A 60 2.55 -5.13 1.97
C LEU A 60 3.05 -3.90 1.22
N VAL A 61 2.85 -2.72 1.78
CA VAL A 61 3.28 -1.44 1.21
C VAL A 61 4.34 -0.81 2.11
N LEU A 62 5.54 -0.63 1.59
CA LEU A 62 6.60 0.15 2.20
C LEU A 62 6.51 1.57 1.64
N LYS A 63 6.02 2.50 2.47
CA LYS A 63 5.71 3.86 2.03
C LYS A 63 6.98 4.65 1.76
N ARG A 64 7.06 5.25 0.56
CA ARG A 64 8.18 6.08 0.10
C ARG A 64 9.55 5.38 0.19
N PHE A 65 9.57 4.07 0.03
CA PHE A 65 10.79 3.29 0.19
C PHE A 65 11.68 3.30 -1.07
N ALA A 66 11.12 3.55 -2.24
CA ALA A 66 11.88 3.68 -3.47
C ALA A 66 12.75 4.96 -3.49
N PRO A 67 13.90 4.98 -4.18
CA PRO A 67 14.80 6.14 -4.25
C PRO A 67 14.15 7.43 -4.73
N ASN A 68 13.11 7.32 -5.56
CA ASN A 68 12.32 8.46 -6.08
C ASN A 68 11.16 8.85 -5.15
N GLY A 69 11.06 8.29 -3.95
CA GLY A 69 10.02 8.57 -2.98
C GLY A 69 8.68 7.91 -3.25
N GLN A 70 8.61 6.96 -4.16
CA GLN A 70 7.42 6.14 -4.39
C GLN A 70 7.36 4.95 -3.44
N ASP A 71 6.18 4.34 -3.31
CA ASP A 71 5.98 3.17 -2.49
C ASP A 71 6.55 1.93 -3.16
N VAL A 72 7.00 0.96 -2.36
CA VAL A 72 7.34 -0.39 -2.82
C VAL A 72 6.27 -1.33 -2.31
N VAL A 73 5.69 -2.12 -3.19
CA VAL A 73 4.55 -2.98 -2.89
C VAL A 73 4.85 -4.40 -3.29
N SER A 74 4.55 -5.34 -2.40
CA SER A 74 4.49 -6.77 -2.65
C SER A 74 3.10 -7.30 -2.35
N GLY A 75 2.75 -8.46 -2.88
CA GLY A 75 1.43 -9.04 -2.69
C GLY A 75 1.47 -10.55 -2.60
N VAL A 76 0.43 -11.10 -2.00
CA VAL A 76 0.21 -12.53 -1.84
C VAL A 76 -1.11 -12.92 -2.48
N GLN A 77 -1.13 -14.02 -3.20
CA GLN A 77 -2.33 -14.62 -3.75
C GLN A 77 -2.56 -16.00 -3.14
N TYR A 78 -3.83 -16.33 -2.93
CA TYR A 78 -4.25 -17.59 -2.33
C TYR A 78 -4.98 -18.46 -3.35
N ASP A 79 -4.81 -19.77 -3.24
CA ASP A 79 -5.56 -20.75 -4.03
C ASP A 79 -6.99 -20.95 -3.51
N GLY A 80 -7.77 -21.78 -4.20
CA GLY A 80 -9.15 -22.09 -3.82
C GLY A 80 -9.31 -22.80 -2.46
N TYR A 81 -8.23 -23.32 -1.89
CA TYR A 81 -8.18 -23.93 -0.56
C TYR A 81 -7.71 -22.96 0.53
N GLY A 82 -7.37 -21.71 0.15
CA GLY A 82 -6.89 -20.70 1.07
C GLY A 82 -5.41 -20.79 1.41
N ARG A 83 -4.63 -21.61 0.68
CA ARG A 83 -3.18 -21.72 0.83
C ARG A 83 -2.49 -20.64 0.00
N LYS A 84 -1.35 -20.16 0.48
CA LYS A 84 -0.51 -19.20 -0.25
C LYS A 84 -0.02 -19.84 -1.55
N TRP A 85 -0.46 -19.29 -2.68
CA TRP A 85 -0.17 -19.84 -4.01
C TRP A 85 0.91 -19.06 -4.74
N ARG A 86 0.81 -17.73 -4.72
CA ARG A 86 1.78 -16.87 -5.39
C ARG A 86 2.21 -15.71 -4.49
N GLU A 87 3.49 -15.41 -4.55
CA GLU A 87 4.05 -14.20 -3.96
C GLU A 87 4.54 -13.30 -5.08
N LEU A 88 3.92 -12.14 -5.25
CA LEU A 88 4.34 -11.12 -6.20
C LEU A 88 5.67 -10.53 -5.74
N ILE A 89 6.60 -10.39 -6.65
CA ILE A 89 7.88 -9.72 -6.35
C ILE A 89 7.62 -8.27 -5.96
N PRO A 90 8.41 -7.70 -5.05
CA PRO A 90 8.30 -6.30 -4.68
C PRO A 90 8.53 -5.40 -5.89
N VAL A 91 7.57 -4.53 -6.18
CA VAL A 91 7.65 -3.59 -7.30
C VAL A 91 7.39 -2.16 -6.83
N GLN A 92 7.94 -1.22 -7.56
CA GLN A 92 7.69 0.18 -7.32
C GLN A 92 6.29 0.55 -7.81
N SER A 93 5.53 1.20 -6.94
CA SER A 93 4.22 1.75 -7.27
C SER A 93 4.36 3.10 -7.99
N ILE A 94 3.31 3.52 -8.68
CA ILE A 94 3.17 4.90 -9.16
C ILE A 94 2.72 5.86 -8.06
N TYR A 95 2.34 5.34 -6.89
CA TYR A 95 1.85 6.11 -5.74
C TYR A 95 2.92 6.24 -4.65
N SER A 96 2.73 7.22 -3.77
CA SER A 96 3.55 7.49 -2.58
C SER A 96 2.71 7.66 -1.31
N THR A 97 1.45 7.21 -1.37
CA THR A 97 0.43 7.45 -0.35
C THR A 97 0.22 6.27 0.59
N GLY A 98 0.74 5.10 0.26
CA GLY A 98 0.50 3.86 0.98
C GLY A 98 -0.84 3.20 0.63
N SER A 99 -1.46 3.57 -0.50
CA SER A 99 -2.77 3.06 -0.90
C SER A 99 -2.72 1.61 -1.37
N TYR A 100 -3.83 0.89 -1.17
CA TYR A 100 -4.05 -0.44 -1.74
C TYR A 100 -4.10 -0.39 -3.27
N ILE A 101 -3.53 -1.38 -3.93
CA ILE A 101 -3.45 -1.48 -5.40
C ILE A 101 -4.25 -2.69 -5.87
N SER A 102 -5.43 -2.45 -6.45
CA SER A 102 -6.33 -3.52 -6.92
C SER A 102 -5.78 -4.34 -8.10
N ASN A 103 -4.90 -3.75 -8.91
CA ASN A 103 -4.31 -4.38 -10.09
C ASN A 103 -2.79 -4.59 -9.95
N LEU A 104 -2.33 -4.99 -8.76
CA LEU A 104 -0.90 -5.12 -8.45
C LEU A 104 -0.17 -6.07 -9.42
N SER A 105 -0.79 -7.20 -9.81
CA SER A 105 -0.18 -8.14 -10.77
C SER A 105 0.11 -7.50 -12.12
N GLU A 106 -0.80 -6.66 -12.63
CA GLU A 106 -0.57 -5.94 -13.89
C GLU A 106 0.52 -4.88 -13.76
N GLN A 107 0.56 -4.16 -12.62
CA GLN A 107 1.63 -3.19 -12.37
C GLN A 107 2.98 -3.88 -12.26
N ALA A 108 3.03 -5.02 -11.58
CA ALA A 108 4.25 -5.82 -11.46
C ALA A 108 4.74 -6.29 -12.83
N ALA A 109 3.85 -6.82 -13.67
CA ALA A 109 4.18 -7.25 -15.03
C ALA A 109 4.72 -6.09 -15.90
N ARG A 110 4.10 -4.91 -15.81
CA ARG A 110 4.56 -3.71 -16.53
C ARG A 110 5.92 -3.22 -16.02
N PHE A 111 6.13 -3.25 -14.71
CA PHE A 111 7.37 -2.77 -14.10
C PHE A 111 8.56 -3.67 -14.45
N THR A 112 8.36 -4.98 -14.44
CA THR A 112 9.42 -5.97 -14.70
C THR A 112 9.61 -6.29 -16.16
N GLY A 113 8.59 -6.06 -16.99
CA GLY A 113 8.53 -6.56 -18.36
C GLY A 113 8.28 -8.08 -18.45
N ASP A 114 7.93 -8.72 -17.34
CA ASP A 114 7.64 -10.15 -17.24
C ASP A 114 6.14 -10.35 -17.04
N ALA A 115 5.55 -11.28 -17.79
CA ALA A 115 4.14 -11.66 -17.64
C ALA A 115 3.85 -12.42 -16.34
N SER A 116 4.86 -12.98 -15.70
CA SER A 116 4.76 -13.79 -14.48
C SER A 116 5.67 -13.28 -13.36
N PRO A 117 5.45 -12.04 -12.85
CA PRO A 117 6.31 -11.41 -11.86
C PRO A 117 6.02 -11.91 -10.43
N TYR A 118 6.05 -13.21 -10.24
CA TYR A 118 5.73 -13.87 -8.97
C TYR A 118 6.53 -15.15 -8.79
N THR A 119 6.67 -15.57 -7.54
CA THR A 119 7.09 -16.92 -7.16
C THR A 119 5.85 -17.77 -6.94
N GLU A 120 5.76 -18.92 -7.57
CA GLU A 120 4.68 -19.88 -7.38
C GLU A 120 5.07 -20.96 -6.38
N ILE A 121 4.18 -21.26 -5.43
CA ILE A 121 4.38 -22.25 -4.41
C ILE A 121 3.59 -23.51 -4.81
N GLY A 122 4.29 -24.60 -5.09
CA GLY A 122 3.70 -25.90 -5.35
C GLY A 122 3.46 -26.67 -4.06
N TYR A 123 2.34 -27.38 -3.98
CA TYR A 123 2.01 -28.25 -2.86
C TYR A 123 1.89 -29.69 -3.33
N GLU A 124 2.29 -30.65 -2.49
CA GLU A 124 2.05 -32.05 -2.77
C GLU A 124 0.54 -32.37 -2.73
N ASP A 125 0.12 -33.32 -3.54
CA ASP A 125 -1.26 -33.79 -3.57
C ASP A 125 -1.51 -34.83 -2.45
N SER A 126 -1.30 -34.41 -1.21
CA SER A 126 -1.49 -35.24 -0.01
C SER A 126 -2.21 -34.44 1.07
N PRO A 127 -2.85 -35.12 2.05
CA PRO A 127 -3.49 -34.44 3.19
C PRO A 127 -2.53 -33.62 4.07
N LEU A 128 -1.22 -33.82 3.92
CA LEU A 128 -0.21 -33.08 4.69
C LEU A 128 0.16 -31.74 4.07
N GLU A 129 -0.24 -31.49 2.81
CA GLU A 129 -0.06 -30.20 2.10
C GLU A 129 1.36 -29.62 2.21
N ARG A 130 2.38 -30.47 2.13
CA ARG A 130 3.78 -30.01 2.19
C ARG A 130 4.12 -29.22 0.93
N VAL A 131 4.95 -28.20 1.10
CA VAL A 131 5.52 -27.43 -0.02
C VAL A 131 6.54 -28.30 -0.74
N LEU A 132 6.47 -28.35 -2.07
CA LEU A 132 7.36 -29.09 -2.96
C LEU A 132 8.67 -28.34 -3.20
#